data_31dba4ae2735a3084b37b3e2518d8ca9
#
_entry.id   31dba4ae2735a3084b37b3e2518d8ca9
#
_cell.length_a   1.000
_cell.length_b   1.000
_cell.length_c   1.000
_cell.angle_alpha   90.00
_cell.angle_beta   90.00
_cell.angle_gamma   90.00
#
_symmetry.space_group_name_H-M   'P 1'
#
loop_
_entity.id
_entity.type
_entity.pdbx_description
1 polymer ?
#
loop_
_entity_poly.entity_id
_entity_poly.type
_entity_poly.pdbx_seq_one_letter_code
_entity_poly.pdbx_strand_id
1 'polypeptide(L)'
;EKKVLDDASVVVAVSPLVQQEFQAMTQTPVELITNGFDVCDIPSERYVEADGGPDKDFVITHTGLFAADGNPTVLWKVLADKCASDAEFAKLLKINLVGKTDRQIVESVISAGLGANLIDMGYKPHAEAIEQQRRASLLILPLRKEPEYKAVLPGKLFEYLASWRPVLGIGQPDGAMSMILNSTKTGVVLDWNDEASVSRFIELCWKNHLAGRLTVEDADISQFTRKELTRRMAALFDRVSGH
;
A
#
# COMPACT_ATOMS: atom_id res chain seq x y z
N GLU A 1 -21.27 8.75 20.44
CA GLU A 1 -19.83 8.73 20.23
C GLU A 1 -19.11 9.67 21.20
N LYS A 2 -19.41 10.99 21.22
CA LYS A 2 -18.78 12.00 22.09
C LYS A 2 -18.76 11.59 23.58
N LYS A 3 -19.87 11.07 24.12
CA LYS A 3 -19.94 10.63 25.54
C LYS A 3 -18.91 9.53 25.85
N VAL A 4 -18.70 8.57 24.93
CA VAL A 4 -17.71 7.50 25.13
C VAL A 4 -16.30 8.06 25.13
N LEU A 5 -16.02 9.06 24.27
CA LEU A 5 -14.71 9.73 24.24
C LEU A 5 -14.45 10.51 25.53
N ASP A 6 -15.48 11.22 26.04
CA ASP A 6 -15.36 12.05 27.25
C ASP A 6 -15.24 11.20 28.53
N ASP A 7 -15.82 9.99 28.57
CA ASP A 7 -15.78 9.07 29.72
C ASP A 7 -14.47 8.23 29.77
N ALA A 8 -13.65 8.25 28.71
CA ALA A 8 -12.41 7.49 28.64
C ALA A 8 -11.24 8.23 29.36
N SER A 9 -10.30 7.48 29.95
CA SER A 9 -9.05 8.04 30.47
C SER A 9 -8.09 8.43 29.34
N VAL A 10 -8.13 7.69 28.23
CA VAL A 10 -7.39 7.94 26.99
C VAL A 10 -8.11 7.22 25.84
N VAL A 11 -8.03 7.77 24.66
CA VAL A 11 -8.56 7.16 23.42
C VAL A 11 -7.40 6.75 22.53
N VAL A 12 -7.48 5.58 21.88
CA VAL A 12 -6.49 5.15 20.89
C VAL A 12 -7.13 5.15 19.50
N ALA A 13 -6.56 5.92 18.59
CA ALA A 13 -6.93 5.94 17.19
C ALA A 13 -5.90 5.17 16.35
N VAL A 14 -6.37 4.50 15.29
CA VAL A 14 -5.52 3.69 14.40
C VAL A 14 -5.12 4.43 13.11
N SER A 15 -5.60 5.66 12.95
CA SER A 15 -5.34 6.50 11.77
C SER A 15 -5.12 7.96 12.20
N PRO A 16 -4.20 8.70 11.56
CA PRO A 16 -3.95 10.10 11.89
C PRO A 16 -5.18 11.00 11.74
N LEU A 17 -6.01 10.75 10.71
CA LEU A 17 -7.22 11.54 10.49
C LEU A 17 -8.31 11.22 11.53
N VAL A 18 -8.47 9.96 11.93
CA VAL A 18 -9.38 9.57 13.02
C VAL A 18 -8.89 10.17 14.35
N GLN A 19 -7.58 10.20 14.59
CA GLN A 19 -7.02 10.87 15.76
C GLN A 19 -7.42 12.35 15.81
N GLN A 20 -7.25 13.07 14.69
CA GLN A 20 -7.61 14.48 14.58
C GLN A 20 -9.11 14.71 14.79
N GLU A 21 -9.95 13.87 14.18
CA GLU A 21 -11.41 13.93 14.33
C GLU A 21 -11.83 13.74 15.79
N PHE A 22 -11.35 12.67 16.45
CA PHE A 22 -11.69 12.41 17.85
C PHE A 22 -11.16 13.50 18.78
N GLN A 23 -9.92 13.97 18.57
CA GLN A 23 -9.36 15.04 19.39
C GLN A 23 -10.14 16.35 19.25
N ALA A 24 -10.77 16.63 18.11
CA ALA A 24 -11.65 17.78 17.93
C ALA A 24 -13.01 17.63 18.68
N MET A 25 -13.39 16.41 19.04
CA MET A 25 -14.67 16.11 19.70
C MET A 25 -14.58 16.06 21.22
N THR A 26 -13.36 15.86 21.81
CA THR A 26 -13.14 15.65 23.23
C THR A 26 -11.88 16.34 23.76
N GLN A 27 -11.85 16.60 25.07
CA GLN A 27 -10.64 17.00 25.79
C GLN A 27 -9.80 15.82 26.27
N THR A 28 -10.33 14.59 26.20
CA THR A 28 -9.59 13.36 26.51
C THR A 28 -8.43 13.20 25.54
N PRO A 29 -7.22 12.85 26.00
CA PRO A 29 -6.09 12.61 25.12
C PRO A 29 -6.39 11.51 24.10
N VAL A 30 -6.10 11.76 22.81
CA VAL A 30 -6.24 10.78 21.74
C VAL A 30 -4.86 10.42 21.21
N GLU A 31 -4.42 9.21 21.47
CA GLU A 31 -3.11 8.68 21.06
C GLU A 31 -3.22 7.94 19.72
N LEU A 32 -2.22 8.12 18.87
CA LEU A 32 -2.14 7.42 17.59
C LEU A 32 -1.30 6.14 17.74
N ILE A 33 -1.94 4.97 17.69
CA ILE A 33 -1.28 3.66 17.61
C ILE A 33 -1.90 2.90 16.44
N THR A 34 -1.21 2.89 15.31
CA THR A 34 -1.71 2.31 14.06
C THR A 34 -1.65 0.78 14.07
N ASN A 35 -2.18 0.14 13.03
CA ASN A 35 -1.77 -1.21 12.69
C ASN A 35 -0.28 -1.23 12.30
N GLY A 36 0.29 -2.44 12.21
CA GLY A 36 1.68 -2.61 11.86
C GLY A 36 1.97 -3.99 11.30
N PHE A 37 3.24 -4.24 11.02
CA PHE A 37 3.75 -5.52 10.49
C PHE A 37 4.60 -6.26 11.52
N ASP A 38 4.73 -7.58 11.34
CA ASP A 38 5.63 -8.38 12.14
C ASP A 38 7.06 -8.27 11.62
N VAL A 39 8.04 -8.21 12.52
CA VAL A 39 9.46 -8.20 12.15
C VAL A 39 9.86 -9.50 11.43
N CYS A 40 9.17 -10.62 11.72
CA CYS A 40 9.37 -11.88 11.02
C CYS A 40 8.95 -11.82 9.53
N ASP A 41 8.11 -10.86 9.15
CA ASP A 41 7.73 -10.62 7.75
C ASP A 41 8.80 -9.79 7.00
N ILE A 42 9.74 -9.16 7.73
CA ILE A 42 10.89 -8.48 7.14
C ILE A 42 11.96 -9.51 6.81
N PRO A 43 12.47 -9.53 5.58
CA PRO A 43 13.64 -10.35 5.26
C PRO A 43 14.85 -9.92 6.09
N SER A 44 15.65 -10.89 6.55
CA SER A 44 16.93 -10.64 7.20
C SER A 44 17.92 -9.90 6.27
N GLU A 45 17.71 -10.01 4.97
CA GLU A 45 18.43 -9.27 3.94
C GLU A 45 17.47 -8.28 3.28
N ARG A 46 17.75 -6.97 3.36
CA ARG A 46 17.00 -5.91 2.67
C ARG A 46 17.00 -6.09 1.14
N TYR A 47 17.97 -6.80 0.63
CA TYR A 47 18.15 -7.14 -0.77
C TYR A 47 17.82 -8.63 -0.98
N VAL A 48 16.58 -8.97 -1.25
CA VAL A 48 16.35 -10.03 -2.22
C VAL A 48 16.92 -9.47 -3.51
N GLU A 49 17.80 -10.23 -4.20
CA GLU A 49 18.24 -9.86 -5.54
C GLU A 49 16.99 -9.39 -6.27
N ALA A 50 16.89 -8.07 -6.42
CA ALA A 50 15.75 -7.52 -7.10
C ALA A 50 15.82 -8.09 -8.50
N ASP A 51 14.81 -8.84 -8.90
CA ASP A 51 14.68 -9.33 -10.28
C ASP A 51 14.45 -8.17 -11.26
N GLY A 52 15.07 -7.02 -10.99
CA GLY A 52 15.07 -5.84 -11.84
C GLY A 52 16.22 -5.89 -12.84
N GLY A 53 16.00 -5.25 -13.98
CA GLY A 53 16.98 -5.15 -15.05
C GLY A 53 16.32 -5.19 -16.42
N PRO A 54 17.07 -4.90 -17.50
CA PRO A 54 16.51 -4.73 -18.84
C PRO A 54 15.86 -6.00 -19.42
N ASP A 55 16.24 -7.19 -18.93
CA ASP A 55 15.71 -8.48 -19.41
C ASP A 55 14.77 -9.14 -18.40
N LYS A 56 14.36 -8.44 -17.34
CA LYS A 56 13.54 -8.97 -16.26
C LYS A 56 12.12 -8.45 -16.34
N ASP A 57 11.15 -9.26 -15.90
CA ASP A 57 9.75 -8.87 -15.84
C ASP A 57 9.54 -7.67 -14.90
N PHE A 58 8.80 -6.66 -15.37
CA PHE A 58 8.31 -5.56 -14.54
C PHE A 58 6.99 -5.99 -13.89
N VAL A 59 7.06 -6.39 -12.63
CA VAL A 59 5.96 -7.02 -11.92
C VAL A 59 5.20 -6.01 -11.07
N ILE A 60 3.95 -5.76 -11.41
CA ILE A 60 3.01 -4.97 -10.60
C ILE A 60 2.14 -5.95 -9.79
N THR A 61 2.16 -5.86 -8.47
CA THR A 61 1.49 -6.83 -7.62
C THR A 61 0.43 -6.18 -6.71
N HIS A 62 -0.74 -6.81 -6.63
CA HIS A 62 -1.72 -6.60 -5.56
C HIS A 62 -1.89 -7.88 -4.75
N THR A 63 -1.93 -7.79 -3.42
CA THR A 63 -2.17 -8.94 -2.54
C THR A 63 -3.42 -8.77 -1.68
N GLY A 64 -4.11 -9.88 -1.37
CA GLY A 64 -5.28 -9.95 -0.53
C GLY A 64 -6.61 -9.73 -1.27
N LEU A 65 -7.62 -9.20 -0.57
CA LEU A 65 -8.92 -8.91 -1.18
C LEU A 65 -8.83 -7.70 -2.11
N PHE A 66 -9.26 -7.87 -3.36
CA PHE A 66 -9.38 -6.81 -4.34
C PHE A 66 -10.86 -6.70 -4.76
N ALA A 67 -11.58 -5.79 -4.12
CA ALA A 67 -13.01 -5.59 -4.34
C ALA A 67 -13.28 -4.66 -5.53
N ALA A 68 -14.42 -4.84 -6.20
CA ALA A 68 -14.80 -4.12 -7.41
C ALA A 68 -14.86 -2.59 -7.24
N ASP A 69 -15.28 -2.11 -6.07
CA ASP A 69 -15.40 -0.68 -5.73
C ASP A 69 -14.04 0.03 -5.56
N GLY A 70 -12.95 -0.74 -5.45
CA GLY A 70 -11.57 -0.24 -5.49
C GLY A 70 -10.90 -0.33 -6.87
N ASN A 71 -11.65 -0.55 -7.97
CA ASN A 71 -11.07 -0.73 -9.31
C ASN A 71 -10.33 0.51 -9.82
N PRO A 72 -8.99 0.47 -9.97
CA PRO A 72 -8.19 1.61 -10.42
C PRO A 72 -8.16 1.70 -11.95
N THR A 73 -9.29 2.00 -12.59
CA THR A 73 -9.40 2.03 -14.07
C THR A 73 -8.41 2.97 -14.73
N VAL A 74 -8.01 4.06 -14.05
CA VAL A 74 -6.95 4.98 -14.50
C VAL A 74 -5.62 4.27 -14.67
N LEU A 75 -5.27 3.35 -13.74
CA LEU A 75 -4.03 2.59 -13.83
C LEU A 75 -4.05 1.63 -15.03
N TRP A 76 -5.15 0.91 -15.23
CA TRP A 76 -5.27 -0.01 -16.38
C TRP A 76 -5.14 0.74 -17.71
N LYS A 77 -5.78 1.92 -17.83
CA LYS A 77 -5.63 2.78 -18.99
C LYS A 77 -4.18 3.19 -19.21
N VAL A 78 -3.50 3.73 -18.20
CA VAL A 78 -2.11 4.17 -18.30
C VAL A 78 -1.16 3.03 -18.70
N LEU A 79 -1.35 1.84 -18.14
CA LEU A 79 -0.54 0.67 -18.48
C LEU A 79 -0.79 0.23 -19.94
N ALA A 80 -2.03 0.25 -20.40
CA ALA A 80 -2.38 -0.08 -21.78
C ALA A 80 -1.77 0.92 -22.78
N ASP A 81 -1.89 2.23 -22.50
CA ASP A 81 -1.32 3.29 -23.34
C ASP A 81 0.22 3.17 -23.41
N LYS A 82 0.86 2.83 -22.28
CA LYS A 82 2.31 2.58 -22.26
C LYS A 82 2.68 1.30 -23.02
N CYS A 83 1.94 0.23 -22.90
CA CYS A 83 2.16 -1.00 -23.70
C CYS A 83 2.03 -0.72 -25.20
N ALA A 84 1.10 0.15 -25.61
CA ALA A 84 0.92 0.51 -27.02
C ALA A 84 2.08 1.36 -27.58
N SER A 85 2.76 2.13 -26.72
CA SER A 85 3.85 3.03 -27.11
C SER A 85 5.27 2.47 -26.89
N ASP A 86 5.41 1.42 -26.06
CA ASP A 86 6.68 0.84 -25.63
C ASP A 86 6.60 -0.70 -25.69
N ALA A 87 7.13 -1.29 -26.75
CA ALA A 87 7.07 -2.74 -26.99
C ALA A 87 7.89 -3.54 -25.96
N GLU A 88 8.97 -2.97 -25.41
CA GLU A 88 9.76 -3.60 -24.36
C GLU A 88 8.99 -3.67 -23.06
N PHE A 89 8.37 -2.54 -22.67
CA PHE A 89 7.48 -2.50 -21.52
C PHE A 89 6.33 -3.51 -21.68
N ALA A 90 5.66 -3.54 -22.83
CA ALA A 90 4.56 -4.46 -23.10
C ALA A 90 4.97 -5.94 -22.96
N LYS A 91 6.17 -6.29 -23.39
CA LYS A 91 6.73 -7.66 -23.28
C LYS A 91 7.01 -8.04 -21.84
N LEU A 92 7.56 -7.11 -21.04
CA LEU A 92 8.06 -7.38 -19.68
C LEU A 92 7.03 -7.11 -18.58
N LEU A 93 5.94 -6.38 -18.86
CA LEU A 93 4.89 -6.11 -17.88
C LEU A 93 4.21 -7.42 -17.45
N LYS A 94 4.09 -7.60 -16.11
CA LYS A 94 3.24 -8.60 -15.46
C LYS A 94 2.39 -7.92 -14.40
N ILE A 95 1.11 -8.28 -14.37
CA ILE A 95 0.13 -7.80 -13.39
C ILE A 95 -0.28 -9.01 -12.56
N ASN A 96 0.26 -9.12 -11.35
CA ASN A 96 0.00 -10.23 -10.43
C ASN A 96 -1.12 -9.87 -9.45
N LEU A 97 -2.21 -10.63 -9.49
CA LEU A 97 -3.31 -10.55 -8.52
C LEU A 97 -3.24 -11.76 -7.59
N VAL A 98 -2.90 -11.53 -6.34
CA VAL A 98 -2.66 -12.58 -5.34
C VAL A 98 -3.71 -12.49 -4.25
N GLY A 99 -4.64 -13.43 -4.20
CA GLY A 99 -5.73 -13.44 -3.24
C GLY A 99 -7.10 -13.51 -3.90
N LYS A 100 -8.12 -13.04 -3.19
CA LYS A 100 -9.48 -13.02 -3.73
C LYS A 100 -9.71 -11.74 -4.53
N THR A 101 -9.72 -11.85 -5.83
CA THR A 101 -10.00 -10.74 -6.75
C THR A 101 -11.44 -10.81 -7.27
N ASP A 102 -12.13 -9.67 -7.24
CA ASP A 102 -13.45 -9.56 -7.84
C ASP A 102 -13.33 -9.70 -9.37
N ARG A 103 -14.31 -10.43 -9.97
CA ARG A 103 -14.35 -10.67 -11.40
C ARG A 103 -14.36 -9.38 -12.24
N GLN A 104 -14.98 -8.31 -11.75
CA GLN A 104 -15.00 -7.02 -12.43
C GLN A 104 -13.61 -6.39 -12.57
N ILE A 105 -12.68 -6.65 -11.63
CA ILE A 105 -11.29 -6.22 -11.75
C ILE A 105 -10.61 -6.95 -12.90
N VAL A 106 -10.72 -8.27 -12.94
CA VAL A 106 -10.15 -9.11 -14.01
C VAL A 106 -10.68 -8.69 -15.38
N GLU A 107 -12.00 -8.52 -15.50
CA GLU A 107 -12.67 -8.07 -16.73
C GLU A 107 -12.20 -6.66 -17.13
N SER A 108 -11.97 -5.76 -16.17
CA SER A 108 -11.47 -4.40 -16.43
C SER A 108 -10.05 -4.42 -17.01
N VAL A 109 -9.16 -5.24 -16.45
CA VAL A 109 -7.78 -5.41 -16.96
C VAL A 109 -7.80 -6.00 -18.38
N ILE A 110 -8.60 -7.03 -18.61
CA ILE A 110 -8.74 -7.67 -19.94
C ILE A 110 -9.31 -6.67 -20.95
N SER A 111 -10.36 -5.92 -20.59
CA SER A 111 -10.99 -4.91 -21.45
C SER A 111 -10.08 -3.75 -21.80
N ALA A 112 -9.10 -3.44 -20.95
CA ALA A 112 -8.05 -2.48 -21.23
C ALA A 112 -6.96 -3.01 -22.21
N GLY A 113 -7.05 -4.26 -22.65
CA GLY A 113 -6.07 -4.88 -23.56
C GLY A 113 -4.88 -5.54 -22.86
N LEU A 114 -4.91 -5.65 -21.51
CA LEU A 114 -3.80 -6.15 -20.69
C LEU A 114 -3.93 -7.64 -20.33
N GLY A 115 -4.85 -8.36 -20.97
CA GLY A 115 -5.13 -9.77 -20.66
C GLY A 115 -3.90 -10.69 -20.78
N ALA A 116 -3.00 -10.43 -21.73
CA ALA A 116 -1.75 -11.19 -21.90
C ALA A 116 -0.71 -10.94 -20.78
N ASN A 117 -0.84 -9.83 -20.06
CA ASN A 117 0.05 -9.44 -18.96
C ASN A 117 -0.49 -9.85 -17.59
N LEU A 118 -1.78 -10.26 -17.51
CA LEU A 118 -2.47 -10.56 -16.27
C LEU A 118 -2.17 -11.98 -15.79
N ILE A 119 -1.82 -12.11 -14.51
CA ILE A 119 -1.63 -13.37 -13.80
C ILE A 119 -2.50 -13.35 -12.55
N ASP A 120 -3.65 -14.03 -12.60
CA ASP A 120 -4.49 -14.26 -11.43
C ASP A 120 -4.00 -15.51 -10.70
N MET A 121 -3.33 -15.32 -9.57
CA MET A 121 -2.75 -16.40 -8.77
C MET A 121 -3.75 -17.01 -7.79
N GLY A 122 -4.92 -16.41 -7.63
CA GLY A 122 -5.89 -16.83 -6.63
C GLY A 122 -5.34 -16.72 -5.19
N TYR A 123 -6.03 -17.39 -4.25
CA TYR A 123 -5.62 -17.43 -2.86
C TYR A 123 -4.23 -18.09 -2.69
N LYS A 124 -3.39 -17.45 -1.90
CA LYS A 124 -2.09 -17.96 -1.48
C LYS A 124 -1.96 -17.91 0.04
N PRO A 125 -1.22 -18.86 0.67
CA PRO A 125 -0.83 -18.74 2.06
C PRO A 125 -0.07 -17.43 2.32
N HIS A 126 -0.15 -16.92 3.56
CA HIS A 126 0.44 -15.62 3.94
C HIS A 126 1.93 -15.50 3.54
N ALA A 127 2.74 -16.51 3.84
CA ALA A 127 4.17 -16.49 3.49
C ALA A 127 4.42 -16.38 1.98
N GLU A 128 3.60 -17.06 1.14
CA GLU A 128 3.70 -16.93 -0.31
C GLU A 128 3.25 -15.53 -0.79
N ALA A 129 2.21 -14.95 -0.16
CA ALA A 129 1.78 -13.60 -0.48
C ALA A 129 2.86 -12.56 -0.16
N ILE A 130 3.53 -12.68 0.99
CA ILE A 130 4.68 -11.84 1.37
C ILE A 130 5.82 -11.99 0.34
N GLU A 131 6.11 -13.21 -0.10
CA GLU A 131 7.12 -13.44 -1.14
C GLU A 131 6.75 -12.75 -2.47
N GLN A 132 5.47 -12.78 -2.87
CA GLN A 132 5.02 -12.05 -4.07
C GLN A 132 5.12 -10.53 -3.91
N GLN A 133 4.87 -10.00 -2.70
CA GLN A 133 5.10 -8.58 -2.40
C GLN A 133 6.57 -8.20 -2.58
N ARG A 134 7.48 -9.03 -2.10
CA ARG A 134 8.93 -8.80 -2.16
C ARG A 134 9.50 -8.89 -3.57
N ARG A 135 8.93 -9.74 -4.43
CA ARG A 135 9.32 -9.89 -5.84
C ARG A 135 8.73 -8.82 -6.76
N ALA A 136 7.79 -8.03 -6.27
CA ALA A 136 7.18 -6.98 -7.06
C ALA A 136 8.19 -5.89 -7.43
N SER A 137 8.07 -5.34 -8.64
CA SER A 137 8.71 -4.09 -9.03
C SER A 137 7.92 -2.88 -8.50
N LEU A 138 6.61 -3.06 -8.32
CA LEU A 138 5.68 -2.07 -7.82
C LEU A 138 4.52 -2.77 -7.11
N LEU A 139 4.14 -2.29 -5.93
CA LEU A 139 2.94 -2.72 -5.23
C LEU A 139 1.81 -1.71 -5.45
N ILE A 140 0.60 -2.21 -5.71
CA ILE A 140 -0.58 -1.35 -5.87
C ILE A 140 -1.56 -1.53 -4.71
N LEU A 141 -2.06 -0.41 -4.21
CA LEU A 141 -2.98 -0.36 -3.08
C LEU A 141 -4.14 0.61 -3.36
N PRO A 142 -5.13 0.18 -4.16
CA PRO A 142 -6.30 1.02 -4.40
C PRO A 142 -7.21 1.05 -3.19
N LEU A 143 -7.75 2.24 -2.88
CA LEU A 143 -8.82 2.46 -1.92
C LEU A 143 -10.16 2.64 -2.66
N ARG A 144 -11.24 2.57 -1.92
CA ARG A 144 -12.56 2.95 -2.40
C ARG A 144 -12.68 4.47 -2.54
N LYS A 145 -13.64 4.92 -3.35
CA LYS A 145 -13.82 6.34 -3.67
C LYS A 145 -14.63 7.13 -2.62
N GLU A 146 -15.35 6.41 -1.76
CA GLU A 146 -16.22 7.03 -0.77
C GLU A 146 -15.38 7.88 0.22
N PRO A 147 -15.90 9.04 0.65
CA PRO A 147 -15.16 9.99 1.50
C PRO A 147 -14.62 9.37 2.80
N GLU A 148 -15.31 8.39 3.35
CA GLU A 148 -14.94 7.69 4.58
C GLU A 148 -13.59 6.97 4.45
N TYR A 149 -13.23 6.55 3.23
CA TYR A 149 -11.95 5.89 2.96
C TYR A 149 -10.75 6.82 3.04
N LYS A 150 -10.97 8.13 3.14
CA LYS A 150 -9.89 9.11 3.37
C LYS A 150 -9.12 8.83 4.67
N ALA A 151 -9.81 8.38 5.71
CA ALA A 151 -9.21 8.08 7.00
C ALA A 151 -8.73 6.61 7.13
N VAL A 152 -9.00 5.75 6.15
CA VAL A 152 -8.69 4.32 6.21
C VAL A 152 -7.22 4.05 5.97
N LEU A 153 -6.61 3.24 6.85
CA LEU A 153 -5.31 2.61 6.67
C LEU A 153 -5.51 1.10 6.49
N PRO A 154 -5.43 0.56 5.27
CA PRO A 154 -5.53 -0.87 5.06
C PRO A 154 -4.41 -1.64 5.77
N GLY A 155 -4.72 -2.79 6.39
CA GLY A 155 -3.71 -3.59 7.10
C GLY A 155 -2.52 -3.97 6.22
N LYS A 156 -2.76 -4.30 4.95
CA LYS A 156 -1.73 -4.64 3.96
C LYS A 156 -0.76 -3.49 3.64
N LEU A 157 -1.12 -2.22 3.92
CA LEU A 157 -0.20 -1.10 3.79
C LEU A 157 1.10 -1.36 4.56
N PHE A 158 0.97 -1.84 5.79
CA PHE A 158 2.13 -2.05 6.67
C PHE A 158 2.99 -3.24 6.19
N GLU A 159 2.38 -4.29 5.65
CA GLU A 159 3.11 -5.38 4.99
C GLU A 159 3.88 -4.86 3.75
N TYR A 160 3.25 -3.96 2.97
CA TYR A 160 3.88 -3.34 1.81
C TYR A 160 5.08 -2.45 2.21
N LEU A 161 4.97 -1.71 3.32
CA LEU A 161 6.13 -0.97 3.86
C LEU A 161 7.29 -1.94 4.17
N ALA A 162 6.98 -3.10 4.77
CA ALA A 162 7.96 -4.12 5.13
C ALA A 162 8.61 -4.82 3.93
N SER A 163 8.00 -4.76 2.75
CA SER A 163 8.53 -5.36 1.52
C SER A 163 9.67 -4.55 0.89
N TRP A 164 9.86 -3.28 1.29
CA TRP A 164 10.83 -2.32 0.71
C TRP A 164 10.62 -2.06 -0.78
N ARG A 165 9.41 -2.26 -1.29
CA ARG A 165 9.05 -1.97 -2.68
C ARG A 165 8.26 -0.67 -2.78
N PRO A 166 8.37 0.07 -3.90
CA PRO A 166 7.55 1.26 -4.10
C PRO A 166 6.07 0.89 -4.09
N VAL A 167 5.25 1.76 -3.47
CA VAL A 167 3.80 1.56 -3.37
C VAL A 167 3.08 2.66 -4.14
N LEU A 168 2.20 2.26 -5.05
CA LEU A 168 1.23 3.14 -5.69
C LEU A 168 -0.13 2.95 -5.02
N GLY A 169 -0.52 3.90 -4.20
CA GLY A 169 -1.90 4.04 -3.76
C GLY A 169 -2.75 4.75 -4.83
N ILE A 170 -3.96 4.26 -5.07
CA ILE A 170 -4.98 5.03 -5.81
C ILE A 170 -6.06 5.36 -4.80
N GLY A 171 -6.22 6.65 -4.51
CA GLY A 171 -7.06 7.09 -3.40
C GLY A 171 -7.10 8.61 -3.26
N GLN A 172 -7.47 9.11 -2.08
CA GLN A 172 -7.41 10.53 -1.76
C GLN A 172 -5.94 10.93 -1.47
N PRO A 173 -5.34 11.87 -2.25
CA PRO A 173 -3.96 12.32 -2.04
C PRO A 173 -3.73 13.02 -0.70
N ASP A 174 -4.77 13.54 -0.07
CA ASP A 174 -4.78 14.15 1.25
C ASP A 174 -5.31 13.20 2.37
N GLY A 175 -5.37 11.89 2.08
CA GLY A 175 -5.84 10.87 3.00
C GLY A 175 -4.74 10.30 3.93
N ALA A 176 -5.18 9.52 4.92
CA ALA A 176 -4.31 8.91 5.92
C ALA A 176 -3.22 8.02 5.30
N MET A 177 -3.54 7.26 4.24
CA MET A 177 -2.57 6.43 3.54
C MET A 177 -1.47 7.28 2.89
N SER A 178 -1.82 8.43 2.30
CA SER A 178 -0.86 9.36 1.72
C SER A 178 0.09 9.93 2.77
N MET A 179 -0.41 10.25 3.97
CA MET A 179 0.43 10.72 5.07
C MET A 179 1.49 9.68 5.46
N ILE A 180 1.13 8.40 5.52
CA ILE A 180 2.07 7.32 5.84
C ILE A 180 3.09 7.13 4.72
N LEU A 181 2.66 6.97 3.46
CA LEU A 181 3.57 6.74 2.33
C LEU A 181 4.56 7.91 2.15
N ASN A 182 4.09 9.15 2.32
CA ASN A 182 4.95 10.35 2.22
C ASN A 182 5.95 10.41 3.38
N SER A 183 5.51 10.16 4.63
CA SER A 183 6.40 10.21 5.81
C SER A 183 7.49 9.14 5.77
N THR A 184 7.17 7.97 5.21
CA THR A 184 8.11 6.85 5.06
C THR A 184 8.89 6.89 3.74
N LYS A 185 8.52 7.78 2.80
CA LYS A 185 9.09 7.84 1.44
C LYS A 185 8.99 6.52 0.67
N THR A 186 7.99 5.69 0.99
CA THR A 186 7.83 4.36 0.38
C THR A 186 6.92 4.34 -0.84
N GLY A 187 6.25 5.46 -1.16
CA GLY A 187 5.35 5.51 -2.29
C GLY A 187 4.55 6.80 -2.35
N VAL A 188 3.51 6.79 -3.18
CA VAL A 188 2.60 7.91 -3.38
C VAL A 188 1.15 7.45 -3.38
N VAL A 189 0.22 8.36 -3.06
CA VAL A 189 -1.21 8.18 -3.33
C VAL A 189 -1.61 9.18 -4.41
N LEU A 190 -2.22 8.67 -5.48
CA LEU A 190 -2.70 9.46 -6.60
C LEU A 190 -4.21 9.35 -6.74
N ASP A 191 -4.86 10.41 -7.23
CA ASP A 191 -6.30 10.43 -7.44
C ASP A 191 -6.72 9.47 -8.57
N TRP A 192 -7.95 8.92 -8.45
CA TRP A 192 -8.53 7.97 -9.43
C TRP A 192 -8.66 8.55 -10.85
N ASN A 193 -8.59 9.87 -11.00
CA ASN A 193 -8.72 10.55 -12.28
C ASN A 193 -7.43 11.25 -12.73
N ASP A 194 -6.33 11.19 -11.94
CA ASP A 194 -5.06 11.84 -12.28
C ASP A 194 -4.17 10.94 -13.14
N GLU A 195 -4.60 10.74 -14.39
CA GLU A 195 -3.90 9.95 -15.39
C GLU A 195 -2.44 10.41 -15.60
N ALA A 196 -2.23 11.74 -15.60
CA ALA A 196 -0.92 12.31 -15.85
C ALA A 196 0.09 11.99 -14.74
N SER A 197 -0.33 12.03 -13.47
CA SER A 197 0.53 11.68 -12.34
C SER A 197 0.76 10.17 -12.25
N VAL A 198 -0.26 9.35 -12.53
CA VAL A 198 -0.12 7.89 -12.59
C VAL A 198 0.88 7.52 -13.69
N SER A 199 0.77 8.11 -14.88
CA SER A 199 1.70 7.87 -16.00
C SER A 199 3.14 8.24 -15.63
N ARG A 200 3.37 9.43 -15.04
CA ARG A 200 4.71 9.84 -14.58
C ARG A 200 5.29 8.89 -13.53
N PHE A 201 4.47 8.40 -12.60
CA PHE A 201 4.94 7.49 -11.56
C PHE A 201 5.28 6.10 -12.12
N ILE A 202 4.46 5.57 -13.03
CA ILE A 202 4.76 4.31 -13.73
C ILE A 202 6.05 4.43 -14.54
N GLU A 203 6.26 5.55 -15.25
CA GLU A 203 7.47 5.81 -15.99
C GLU A 203 8.71 5.87 -15.09
N LEU A 204 8.61 6.50 -13.92
CA LEU A 204 9.68 6.51 -12.92
C LEU A 204 10.01 5.12 -12.43
N CYS A 205 8.99 4.32 -12.07
CA CYS A 205 9.17 2.94 -11.63
C CYS A 205 9.80 2.07 -12.72
N TRP A 206 9.37 2.23 -13.97
CA TRP A 206 9.95 1.53 -15.11
C TRP A 206 11.43 1.87 -15.31
N LYS A 207 11.81 3.14 -15.31
CA LYS A 207 13.21 3.58 -15.38
C LYS A 207 14.06 3.02 -14.24
N ASN A 208 13.52 3.02 -13.03
CA ASN A 208 14.21 2.45 -11.88
C ASN A 208 14.37 0.93 -12.01
N HIS A 209 13.35 0.24 -12.53
CA HIS A 209 13.42 -1.20 -12.80
C HIS A 209 14.53 -1.52 -13.80
N LEU A 210 14.58 -0.85 -14.93
CA LEU A 210 15.65 -1.03 -15.92
C LEU A 210 17.06 -0.77 -15.35
N ALA A 211 17.16 0.12 -14.38
CA ALA A 211 18.40 0.44 -13.68
C ALA A 211 18.70 -0.49 -12.48
N GLY A 212 17.88 -1.52 -12.23
CA GLY A 212 18.02 -2.42 -11.07
C GLY A 212 17.75 -1.77 -9.71
N ARG A 213 17.07 -0.63 -9.67
CA ARG A 213 16.77 0.15 -8.46
C ARG A 213 15.31 -0.01 -8.03
N LEU A 214 14.95 -1.20 -7.55
CA LEU A 214 13.57 -1.51 -7.14
C LEU A 214 13.32 -1.31 -5.64
N THR A 215 14.35 -1.12 -4.86
CA THR A 215 14.23 -1.00 -3.41
C THR A 215 14.05 0.45 -3.00
N VAL A 216 13.15 0.70 -2.06
CA VAL A 216 13.03 2.00 -1.41
C VAL A 216 14.13 2.13 -0.38
N GLU A 217 15.10 3.01 -0.66
CA GLU A 217 16.20 3.31 0.25
C GLU A 217 15.75 4.36 1.29
N ASP A 218 16.36 4.32 2.47
CA ASP A 218 16.18 5.32 3.55
C ASP A 218 14.77 5.44 4.17
N ALA A 219 13.90 4.44 3.99
CA ALA A 219 12.62 4.42 4.66
C ALA A 219 12.76 4.11 6.16
N ASP A 220 12.29 4.99 7.03
CA ASP A 220 12.13 4.66 8.46
C ASP A 220 10.72 4.12 8.72
N ILE A 221 10.62 2.79 8.77
CA ILE A 221 9.38 2.05 9.04
C ILE A 221 9.38 1.41 10.43
N SER A 222 10.42 1.61 11.23
CA SER A 222 10.61 0.97 12.55
C SER A 222 9.44 1.21 13.50
N GLN A 223 8.86 2.41 13.45
CA GLN A 223 7.70 2.82 14.26
C GLN A 223 6.44 2.00 13.99
N PHE A 224 6.34 1.29 12.86
CA PHE A 224 5.20 0.46 12.48
C PHE A 224 5.43 -1.03 12.77
N THR A 225 6.52 -1.43 13.41
CA THR A 225 6.68 -2.81 13.87
C THR A 225 5.71 -3.11 15.00
N ARG A 226 5.08 -4.29 14.99
CA ARG A 226 4.19 -4.72 16.08
C ARG A 226 4.86 -4.65 17.44
N LYS A 227 6.17 -4.94 17.50
CA LYS A 227 6.96 -4.82 18.73
C LYS A 227 6.94 -3.39 19.27
N GLU A 228 7.21 -2.38 18.42
CA GLU A 228 7.23 -0.98 18.84
C GLU A 228 5.83 -0.48 19.19
N LEU A 229 4.81 -0.85 18.41
CA LEU A 229 3.42 -0.49 18.70
C LEU A 229 2.94 -1.11 20.02
N THR A 230 3.31 -2.37 20.33
CA THR A 230 3.02 -3.02 21.61
C THR A 230 3.73 -2.32 22.76
N ARG A 231 5.00 -1.93 22.58
CA ARG A 231 5.75 -1.15 23.59
C ARG A 231 5.05 0.19 23.89
N ARG A 232 4.59 0.90 22.85
CA ARG A 232 3.83 2.16 23.01
C ARG A 232 2.50 1.94 23.73
N MET A 233 1.78 0.86 23.40
CA MET A 233 0.54 0.50 24.06
C MET A 233 0.76 0.15 25.55
N ALA A 234 1.80 -0.63 25.88
CA ALA A 234 2.16 -0.96 27.26
C ALA A 234 2.49 0.32 28.06
N ALA A 235 3.33 1.20 27.52
CA ALA A 235 3.65 2.48 28.17
C ALA A 235 2.41 3.36 28.38
N LEU A 236 1.42 3.29 27.48
CA LEU A 236 0.16 3.99 27.64
C LEU A 236 -0.65 3.42 28.81
N PHE A 237 -0.73 2.09 28.93
CA PHE A 237 -1.41 1.44 30.06
C PHE A 237 -0.74 1.76 31.41
N ASP A 238 0.60 1.71 31.49
CA ASP A 238 1.35 2.08 32.71
C ASP A 238 1.01 3.52 33.13
N ARG A 239 1.01 4.47 32.20
CA ARG A 239 0.67 5.87 32.44
C ARG A 239 -0.76 6.06 32.95
N VAL A 240 -1.73 5.32 32.42
CA VAL A 240 -3.15 5.42 32.81
C VAL A 240 -3.40 4.70 34.14
N SER A 241 -2.69 3.60 34.43
CA SER A 241 -2.82 2.82 35.67
C SER A 241 -2.07 3.43 36.86
N GLY A 242 -1.26 4.44 36.66
CA GLY A 242 -0.48 5.09 37.71
C GLY A 242 0.72 4.26 38.20
N HIS A 243 1.26 3.42 37.34
CA HIS A 243 2.43 2.57 37.60
C HIS A 243 3.66 3.15 36.90
#